data_9d85f4a7411e93fede828109006f7939
#
_entry.id   9d85f4a7411e93fede828109006f7939
#
_cell.length_a   1.000
_cell.length_b   1.000
_cell.length_c   1.000
_cell.angle_alpha   90.00
_cell.angle_beta   90.00
_cell.angle_gamma   90.00
#
_symmetry.space_group_name_H-M   'P 1'
#
loop_
_entity.id
_entity.type
_entity.pdbx_description
1 polymer ?
#
loop_
_entity_poly.entity_id
_entity_poly.type
_entity_poly.pdbx_seq_one_letter_code
_entity_poly.pdbx_strand_id
1 'polypeptide(L)'
;VNLPHHFILAYLDRFSLYKTNNIFETDVLFYVNPFSKGTVFSKKEIDYFLEQLKLDPEDSFFKPATNVSIIRRALSNLENSYTKLGNDDRVKEIKHLISQLED
;
A
#
# COMPACT_ATOMS: atom_id res chain seq x y z
N VAL A 1 4.24 0.30 -0.30
CA VAL A 1 3.80 -1.10 -0.32
C VAL A 1 2.35 -1.19 0.11
N ASN A 2 1.54 -1.83 -0.71
CA ASN A 2 0.10 -1.94 -0.52
C ASN A 2 -0.25 -3.30 0.09
N LEU A 3 -0.26 -3.38 1.41
CA LEU A 3 -0.76 -4.54 2.13
C LEU A 3 -2.28 -4.47 2.31
N PRO A 4 -2.97 -5.62 2.49
CA PRO A 4 -4.38 -5.59 2.86
C PRO A 4 -4.60 -4.73 4.10
N HIS A 5 -5.51 -3.75 3.99
CA HIS A 5 -5.86 -2.79 5.03
C HIS A 5 -4.78 -1.78 5.45
N HIS A 6 -3.54 -1.91 4.96
CA HIS A 6 -2.45 -1.03 5.38
C HIS A 6 -1.50 -0.69 4.24
N PHE A 7 -1.08 0.57 4.17
CA PHE A 7 0.12 0.95 3.44
C PHE A 7 1.29 0.96 4.41
N ILE A 8 2.42 0.44 3.98
CA ILE A 8 3.68 0.48 4.72
C ILE A 8 4.79 1.02 3.84
N LEU A 9 5.86 1.48 4.47
CA LEU A 9 7.05 1.96 3.77
C LEU A 9 8.03 0.82 3.56
N ALA A 10 8.71 0.82 2.40
CA ALA A 10 9.77 -0.13 2.10
C ALA A 10 11.08 0.63 1.95
N TYR A 11 12.13 0.20 2.66
CA TYR A 11 13.47 0.74 2.49
C TYR A 11 14.20 -0.07 1.44
N LEU A 12 14.54 0.57 0.32
CA LEU A 12 15.12 -0.11 -0.83
C LEU A 12 16.63 -0.21 -0.74
N ASP A 13 17.19 -1.30 -1.29
CA ASP A 13 18.63 -1.49 -1.41
C ASP A 13 19.17 -0.53 -2.48
N ARG A 14 20.11 0.34 -2.10
CA ARG A 14 20.72 1.31 -3.01
C ARG A 14 21.44 0.66 -4.17
N PHE A 15 22.16 -0.43 -3.93
CA PHE A 15 22.90 -1.12 -4.99
C PHE A 15 21.95 -1.76 -6.01
N SER A 16 20.90 -2.40 -5.52
CA SER A 16 19.88 -2.98 -6.38
C SER A 16 19.20 -1.90 -7.20
N LEU A 17 18.82 -0.77 -6.59
CA LEU A 17 18.20 0.35 -7.28
C LEU A 17 19.13 0.91 -8.37
N TYR A 18 20.40 1.08 -8.07
CA TYR A 18 21.41 1.58 -9.02
C TYR A 18 21.54 0.67 -10.24
N LYS A 19 21.54 -0.66 -10.03
CA LYS A 19 21.67 -1.65 -11.10
C LYS A 19 20.42 -1.70 -11.99
N THR A 20 19.23 -1.72 -11.39
CA THR A 20 17.98 -1.90 -12.12
C THR A 20 17.41 -0.60 -12.64
N ASN A 21 17.72 0.51 -11.97
CA ASN A 21 17.13 1.84 -12.21
C ASN A 21 15.59 1.79 -12.23
N ASN A 22 15.01 0.87 -11.48
CA ASN A 22 13.57 0.63 -11.42
C ASN A 22 13.18 0.24 -9.99
N ILE A 23 12.40 1.08 -9.33
CA ILE A 23 12.00 0.85 -7.94
C ILE A 23 11.17 -0.43 -7.76
N PHE A 24 10.45 -0.86 -8.80
CA PHE A 24 9.61 -2.07 -8.74
C PHE A 24 10.42 -3.36 -8.81
N GLU A 25 11.65 -3.31 -9.32
CA GLU A 25 12.55 -4.44 -9.41
C GLU A 25 13.65 -4.40 -8.35
N THR A 26 13.64 -3.37 -7.50
CA THR A 26 14.67 -3.15 -6.47
C THR A 26 14.38 -4.03 -5.25
N ASP A 27 15.44 -4.61 -4.68
CA ASP A 27 15.34 -5.39 -3.46
C ASP A 27 14.96 -4.51 -2.27
N VAL A 28 14.11 -5.03 -1.39
CA VAL A 28 13.70 -4.35 -0.17
C VAL A 28 14.52 -4.89 1.00
N LEU A 29 15.16 -3.98 1.75
CA LEU A 29 15.95 -4.35 2.93
C LEU A 29 15.08 -4.59 4.15
N PHE A 30 14.12 -3.71 4.39
CA PHE A 30 13.18 -3.84 5.50
C PHE A 30 11.94 -2.97 5.25
N TYR A 31 10.93 -3.16 6.09
CA TYR A 31 9.67 -2.43 6.02
C TYR A 31 9.44 -1.62 7.29
N VAL A 32 8.73 -0.51 7.17
CA VAL A 32 8.42 0.37 8.30
C VAL A 32 6.92 0.63 8.32
N ASN A 33 6.31 0.44 9.48
CA ASN A 33 4.90 0.78 9.68
C ASN A 33 4.78 2.17 10.30
N PRO A 34 4.42 3.21 9.50
CA PRO A 34 4.32 4.57 10.02
C PRO A 34 3.17 4.76 11.02
N PHE A 35 2.19 3.85 11.01
CA PHE A 35 1.04 3.92 11.93
C PHE A 35 1.34 3.33 13.31
N SER A 36 2.46 2.61 13.45
CA SER A 36 2.91 2.01 14.71
C SER A 36 4.25 2.60 15.14
N LYS A 37 4.34 3.92 15.18
CA LYS A 37 5.54 4.67 15.63
C LYS A 37 6.81 4.32 14.84
N GLY A 38 6.67 3.95 13.56
CA GLY A 38 7.81 3.59 12.73
C GLY A 38 8.42 2.24 13.04
N THR A 39 7.64 1.29 13.55
CA THR A 39 8.10 -0.07 13.80
C THR A 39 8.69 -0.68 12.54
N VAL A 40 9.90 -1.24 12.65
CA VAL A 40 10.60 -1.90 11.56
C VAL A 40 10.29 -3.40 11.59
N PHE A 41 10.03 -3.97 10.42
CA PHE A 41 9.82 -5.41 10.31
C PHE A 41 10.32 -5.97 8.99
N SER A 42 10.60 -7.29 9.00
CA SER A 42 11.13 -8.02 7.86
C SER A 42 10.01 -8.63 7.03
N LYS A 43 10.40 -9.20 5.86
CA LYS A 43 9.47 -9.96 5.02
C LYS A 43 8.81 -11.11 5.79
N LYS A 44 9.55 -11.77 6.69
CA LYS A 44 9.02 -12.87 7.50
C LYS A 44 7.86 -12.42 8.39
N GLU A 45 7.97 -11.22 8.94
CA GLU A 45 6.91 -10.66 9.77
C GLU A 45 5.68 -10.31 8.95
N ILE A 46 5.87 -9.86 7.70
CA ILE A 46 4.76 -9.64 6.76
C ILE A 46 4.09 -10.98 6.41
N ASP A 47 4.88 -12.02 6.13
CA ASP A 47 4.34 -13.35 5.88
C ASP A 47 3.50 -13.85 7.06
N TYR A 48 3.99 -13.65 8.28
CA TYR A 48 3.25 -13.99 9.49
C TYR A 48 1.93 -13.23 9.60
N PHE A 49 1.95 -11.93 9.30
CA PHE A 49 0.75 -11.09 9.29
C PHE A 49 -0.30 -11.60 8.29
N LEU A 50 0.14 -11.93 7.08
CA LEU A 50 -0.74 -12.47 6.05
C LEU A 50 -1.32 -13.83 6.44
N GLU A 51 -0.52 -14.68 7.09
CA GLU A 51 -0.97 -15.96 7.62
C GLU A 51 -2.06 -15.80 8.66
N GLN A 52 -1.94 -14.79 9.55
CA GLN A 52 -2.96 -14.47 10.54
C GLN A 52 -4.29 -14.06 9.89
N LEU A 53 -4.22 -13.41 8.74
CA LEU A 53 -5.40 -13.02 7.95
C LEU A 53 -5.89 -14.14 7.02
N LYS A 54 -5.20 -15.29 6.99
CA LYS A 54 -5.48 -16.42 6.10
C LYS A 54 -5.42 -16.02 4.62
N LEU A 55 -4.45 -15.16 4.28
CA LEU A 55 -4.20 -14.71 2.92
C LEU A 55 -2.90 -15.29 2.40
N ASP A 56 -2.89 -15.68 1.11
CA ASP A 56 -1.67 -16.13 0.47
C ASP A 56 -0.77 -14.94 0.15
N PRO A 57 0.56 -15.06 0.33
CA PRO A 57 1.48 -14.01 -0.06
C PRO A 57 1.44 -13.75 -1.57
N GLU A 58 1.42 -12.49 -1.96
CA GLU A 58 1.54 -12.05 -3.34
C GLU A 58 2.75 -11.13 -3.49
N ASP A 59 3.40 -11.13 -4.65
CA ASP A 59 4.57 -10.27 -4.90
C ASP A 59 4.26 -8.81 -4.65
N SER A 60 3.06 -8.35 -5.02
CA SER A 60 2.62 -6.98 -4.82
C SER A 60 2.61 -6.53 -3.35
N PHE A 61 2.51 -7.47 -2.40
CA PHE A 61 2.53 -7.16 -0.97
C PHE A 61 3.90 -6.79 -0.45
N PHE A 62 4.94 -7.05 -1.22
CA PHE A 62 6.34 -6.86 -0.80
C PHE A 62 7.06 -5.78 -1.61
N LYS A 63 6.45 -5.26 -2.66
CA LYS A 63 7.07 -4.31 -3.59
C LYS A 63 6.39 -2.94 -3.51
N PRO A 64 7.10 -1.87 -3.94
CA PRO A 64 6.50 -0.55 -3.99
C PRO A 64 5.23 -0.52 -4.82
N ALA A 65 4.23 0.22 -4.35
CA ALA A 65 2.98 0.43 -5.09
C ALA A 65 3.16 1.52 -6.15
N THR A 66 2.35 1.45 -7.21
CA THR A 66 2.32 2.53 -8.21
C THR A 66 1.64 3.78 -7.63
N ASN A 67 1.93 4.94 -8.22
CA ASN A 67 1.28 6.19 -7.80
C ASN A 67 -0.24 6.10 -7.94
N VAL A 68 -0.74 5.47 -9.01
CA VAL A 68 -2.18 5.28 -9.20
C VAL A 68 -2.77 4.42 -8.08
N SER A 69 -2.09 3.33 -7.70
CA SER A 69 -2.54 2.48 -6.59
C SER A 69 -2.59 3.23 -5.27
N ILE A 70 -1.59 4.07 -4.99
CA ILE A 70 -1.53 4.89 -3.77
C ILE A 70 -2.70 5.87 -3.73
N ILE A 71 -2.94 6.59 -4.83
CA ILE A 71 -4.03 7.57 -4.93
C ILE A 71 -5.39 6.88 -4.81
N ARG A 72 -5.58 5.76 -5.51
CA ARG A 72 -6.81 4.98 -5.44
C ARG A 72 -7.09 4.52 -4.01
N ARG A 73 -6.07 4.06 -3.30
CA ARG A 73 -6.21 3.62 -1.90
C ARG A 73 -6.62 4.77 -0.99
N ALA A 74 -6.00 5.93 -1.15
CA ALA A 74 -6.34 7.13 -0.37
C ALA A 74 -7.80 7.54 -0.63
N LEU A 75 -8.23 7.56 -1.89
CA LEU A 75 -9.61 7.90 -2.25
C LEU A 75 -10.61 6.87 -1.70
N SER A 76 -10.27 5.58 -1.74
CA SER A 76 -11.12 4.53 -1.18
C SER A 76 -11.28 4.68 0.33
N ASN A 77 -10.20 5.07 1.03
CA ASN A 77 -10.26 5.32 2.47
C ASN A 77 -11.16 6.52 2.79
N LEU A 78 -11.08 7.59 1.98
CA LEU A 78 -11.97 8.76 2.11
C LEU A 78 -13.42 8.38 1.85
N GLU A 79 -13.68 7.59 0.81
CA GLU A 79 -15.02 7.09 0.49
C GLU A 79 -15.63 6.35 1.69
N ASN A 80 -14.85 5.44 2.30
CA ASN A 80 -15.30 4.70 3.46
C ASN A 80 -15.60 5.61 4.65
N SER A 81 -14.76 6.63 4.87
CA SER A 81 -14.95 7.59 5.95
C SER A 81 -16.22 8.41 5.76
N TYR A 82 -16.47 8.92 4.55
CA TYR A 82 -17.67 9.69 4.26
C TYR A 82 -18.93 8.83 4.27
N THR A 83 -18.83 7.57 3.88
CA THR A 83 -19.93 6.62 3.95
C THR A 83 -20.36 6.43 5.42
N LYS A 84 -19.38 6.28 6.32
CA LYS A 84 -19.67 6.16 7.76
C LYS A 84 -20.30 7.42 8.35
N LEU A 85 -19.97 8.59 7.81
CA LEU A 85 -20.51 9.87 8.24
C LEU A 85 -21.88 10.15 7.61
N GLY A 86 -22.35 9.33 6.66
CA GLY A 86 -23.60 9.54 5.94
C GLY A 86 -23.57 10.68 4.94
N ASN A 87 -22.38 11.09 4.48
CA ASN A 87 -22.23 12.19 3.53
C ASN A 87 -22.25 11.67 2.09
N ASP A 88 -23.46 11.43 1.57
CA ASP A 88 -23.66 10.81 0.25
C ASP A 88 -23.11 11.64 -0.91
N ASP A 89 -23.16 12.96 -0.82
CA ASP A 89 -22.64 13.85 -1.87
C ASP A 89 -21.15 13.70 -2.04
N ARG A 90 -20.39 13.65 -0.94
CA ARG A 90 -18.95 13.43 -0.95
C ARG A 90 -18.58 12.03 -1.44
N VAL A 91 -19.36 11.02 -1.05
CA VAL A 91 -19.17 9.65 -1.53
C VAL A 91 -19.28 9.59 -3.05
N LYS A 92 -20.30 10.24 -3.64
CA LYS A 92 -20.48 10.29 -5.10
C LYS A 92 -19.31 10.98 -5.80
N GLU A 93 -18.83 12.12 -5.26
CA GLU A 93 -17.67 12.83 -5.81
C GLU A 93 -16.44 11.96 -5.83
N ILE A 94 -16.16 11.24 -4.74
CA ILE A 94 -15.00 10.38 -4.63
C ILE A 94 -15.09 9.18 -5.56
N LYS A 95 -16.26 8.55 -5.66
CA LYS A 95 -16.47 7.45 -6.62
C LYS A 95 -16.21 7.90 -8.05
N HIS A 96 -16.63 9.12 -8.39
CA HIS A 96 -16.34 9.69 -9.70
C HIS A 96 -14.84 9.87 -9.93
N LEU A 97 -14.11 10.40 -8.93
CA LEU A 97 -12.67 10.55 -9.01
C LEU A 97 -11.96 9.20 -9.19
N ILE A 98 -12.36 8.19 -8.44
CA ILE A 98 -11.79 6.84 -8.57
C ILE A 98 -12.00 6.30 -9.98
N SER A 99 -13.19 6.52 -10.57
CA SER A 99 -13.50 6.06 -11.91
C SER A 99 -12.64 6.70 -13.00
N GLN A 100 -12.04 7.86 -12.73
CA GLN A 100 -11.15 8.57 -13.65
C GLN A 100 -9.70 8.07 -13.59
N LEU A 101 -9.35 7.27 -12.59
CA LEU A 101 -8.00 6.73 -12.47
C LEU A 101 -7.79 5.57 -13.44
N GLU A 102 -6.65 5.56 -14.11
CA GLU A 102 -6.22 4.46 -14.96
C GLU A 102 -5.12 3.67 -14.26
N ASP A 103 -5.14 2.37 -14.46
CA ASP A 103 -4.11 1.48 -13.90
C ASP A 103 -2.87 1.41 -14.80
#